data_4b286b2286992df771087e34ad2ae5f2
#
_entry.id   4b286b2286992df771087e34ad2ae5f2
#
_cell.length_a   1.000
_cell.length_b   1.000
_cell.length_c   1.000
_cell.angle_alpha   90.00
_cell.angle_beta   90.00
_cell.angle_gamma   90.00
#
_symmetry.space_group_name_H-M   'P 1'
#
loop_
_entity.id
_entity.type
_entity.pdbx_description
1 polymer ?
#
loop_
_entity_poly.entity_id
_entity_poly.type
_entity_poly.pdbx_seq_one_letter_code
_entity_poly.pdbx_strand_id
1 'polypeptide(L)'
;LSSAASDVYKRQLLTRLESMPKHNKVCHGDFNPSNVIVGKNGKMTVVDWAHATQGNASADAAMTYLLFALKDQKVADLYLKLFCKKSDTAMQYVQQWLPIVAAAQLSKENELEKDFLMRWIDVVDYQ
;
A
#
# COMPACT_ATOMS: atom_id res chain seq x y z
N LEU A 1 -20.76 -7.59 -0.42
CA LEU A 1 -20.29 -8.87 0.12
C LEU A 1 -21.24 -9.36 1.20
N SER A 2 -21.57 -10.67 1.18
CA SER A 2 -22.23 -11.28 2.32
C SER A 2 -21.30 -11.26 3.54
N SER A 3 -21.88 -11.29 4.75
CA SER A 3 -21.06 -11.29 5.96
C SER A 3 -20.13 -12.51 6.03
N ALA A 4 -20.58 -13.68 5.55
CA ALA A 4 -19.76 -14.89 5.51
C ALA A 4 -18.57 -14.75 4.57
N ALA A 5 -18.76 -14.19 3.37
CA ALA A 5 -17.66 -13.92 2.43
C ALA A 5 -16.68 -12.90 3.01
N SER A 6 -17.19 -11.84 3.66
CA SER A 6 -16.34 -10.84 4.34
C SER A 6 -15.48 -11.48 5.43
N ASP A 7 -16.02 -12.43 6.21
CA ASP A 7 -15.29 -13.12 7.27
C ASP A 7 -14.22 -14.06 6.70
N VAL A 8 -14.48 -14.72 5.56
CA VAL A 8 -13.49 -15.54 4.85
C VAL A 8 -12.33 -14.67 4.38
N TYR A 9 -12.60 -13.54 3.74
CA TYR A 9 -11.55 -12.62 3.29
C TYR A 9 -10.74 -12.08 4.46
N LYS A 10 -11.38 -11.71 5.56
CA LYS A 10 -10.68 -11.25 6.76
C LYS A 10 -9.70 -12.29 7.28
N ARG A 11 -10.12 -13.56 7.36
CA ARG A 11 -9.24 -14.65 7.81
C ARG A 11 -8.06 -14.87 6.86
N GLN A 12 -8.32 -14.86 5.55
CA GLN A 12 -7.26 -15.00 4.55
C GLN A 12 -6.24 -13.87 4.64
N LEU A 13 -6.70 -12.64 4.81
CA LEU A 13 -5.84 -11.46 4.94
C LEU A 13 -5.03 -11.51 6.23
N LEU A 14 -5.64 -11.93 7.35
CA LEU A 14 -4.92 -12.08 8.62
C LEU A 14 -3.85 -13.17 8.53
N THR A 15 -4.18 -14.31 7.93
CA THR A 15 -3.22 -15.40 7.71
C THR A 15 -2.04 -14.92 6.87
N ARG A 16 -2.33 -14.18 5.80
CA ARG A 16 -1.29 -13.61 4.94
C ARG A 16 -0.42 -12.62 5.70
N LEU A 17 -1.03 -11.72 6.47
CA LEU A 17 -0.30 -10.74 7.26
C LEU A 17 0.64 -11.42 8.26
N GLU A 18 0.18 -12.47 8.93
CA GLU A 18 0.99 -13.23 9.88
C GLU A 18 2.19 -13.91 9.22
N SER A 19 2.05 -14.31 7.95
CA SER A 19 3.12 -14.95 7.18
C SER A 19 4.16 -13.97 6.65
N MET A 20 3.85 -12.67 6.60
CA MET A 20 4.77 -11.67 6.03
C MET A 20 5.90 -11.35 7.02
N PRO A 21 7.13 -11.15 6.52
CA PRO A 21 8.26 -10.78 7.38
C PRO A 21 8.00 -9.48 8.13
N LYS A 22 8.40 -9.47 9.40
CA LYS A 22 8.30 -8.29 10.26
C LYS A 22 9.66 -7.59 10.29
N HIS A 23 9.67 -6.31 9.91
CA HIS A 23 10.87 -5.49 9.89
C HIS A 23 10.68 -4.25 10.77
N ASN A 24 11.79 -3.58 11.07
CA ASN A 24 11.83 -2.41 11.96
C ASN A 24 12.23 -1.14 11.21
N LYS A 25 11.78 -1.03 9.96
CA LYS A 25 12.03 0.17 9.15
C LYS A 25 11.09 1.30 9.55
N VAL A 26 11.56 2.54 9.43
CA VAL A 26 10.69 3.70 9.58
C VAL A 26 9.81 3.79 8.35
N CYS A 27 8.49 3.77 8.56
CA CYS A 27 7.49 3.85 7.50
C CYS A 27 6.69 5.13 7.68
N HIS A 28 6.41 5.83 6.56
CA HIS A 28 5.65 7.06 6.59
C HIS A 28 4.16 6.80 6.88
N GLY A 29 3.60 5.79 6.24
CA GLY A 29 2.21 5.37 6.43
C GLY A 29 1.19 6.09 5.55
N ASP A 30 1.57 7.22 4.95
CA ASP A 30 0.70 8.01 4.04
C ASP A 30 1.54 8.76 3.01
N PHE A 31 2.56 8.11 2.47
CA PHE A 31 3.45 8.75 1.51
C PHE A 31 2.78 8.85 0.14
N ASN A 32 2.50 10.07 -0.27
CA ASN A 32 1.89 10.39 -1.57
C ASN A 32 2.28 11.84 -1.94
N PRO A 33 2.00 12.29 -3.19
CA PRO A 33 2.46 13.62 -3.62
C PRO A 33 1.95 14.79 -2.78
N SER A 34 0.78 14.67 -2.15
CA SER A 34 0.26 15.75 -1.30
C SER A 34 1.09 15.97 -0.04
N ASN A 35 1.92 14.99 0.33
CA ASN A 35 2.80 15.05 1.51
C ASN A 35 4.25 15.31 1.13
N VAL A 36 4.50 15.87 -0.06
CA VAL A 36 5.83 16.30 -0.50
C VAL A 36 5.77 17.77 -0.86
N ILE A 37 6.63 18.56 -0.22
CA ILE A 37 6.77 19.99 -0.51
C ILE A 37 8.04 20.19 -1.33
N VAL A 38 7.90 20.89 -2.47
CA VAL A 38 9.04 21.23 -3.32
C VAL A 38 9.37 22.70 -3.11
N GLY A 39 10.56 22.97 -2.58
CA GLY A 39 11.04 24.32 -2.36
C GLY A 39 11.54 25.01 -3.64
N LYS A 40 11.83 26.32 -3.56
CA LYS A 40 12.27 27.14 -4.69
C LYS A 40 13.56 26.65 -5.34
N ASN A 41 14.42 25.99 -4.59
CA ASN A 41 15.69 25.45 -5.05
C ASN A 41 15.59 23.98 -5.50
N GLY A 42 14.38 23.46 -5.65
CA GLY A 42 14.14 22.05 -5.99
C GLY A 42 14.27 21.08 -4.82
N LYS A 43 14.52 21.59 -3.60
CA LYS A 43 14.61 20.74 -2.42
C LYS A 43 13.23 20.15 -2.09
N MET A 44 13.16 18.82 -1.98
CA MET A 44 11.94 18.12 -1.60
C MET A 44 11.94 17.79 -0.11
N THR A 45 10.80 18.04 0.53
CA THR A 45 10.62 17.74 1.96
C THR A 45 9.36 16.89 2.12
N VAL A 46 9.50 15.74 2.77
CA VAL A 46 8.38 14.87 3.09
C VAL A 46 7.76 15.36 4.41
N VAL A 47 6.46 15.56 4.40
CA VAL A 47 5.71 16.09 5.54
C VAL A 47 4.57 15.15 5.93
N ASP A 48 3.85 15.53 6.99
CA ASP A 48 2.69 14.80 7.53
C ASP A 48 3.05 13.36 7.94
N TRP A 49 3.88 13.28 8.97
CA TRP A 49 4.33 12.01 9.57
C TRP A 49 3.38 11.49 10.66
N ALA A 50 2.13 11.95 10.68
CA ALA A 50 1.15 11.58 11.72
C ALA A 50 0.89 10.07 11.80
N HIS A 51 1.06 9.36 10.68
CA HIS A 51 0.88 7.90 10.60
C HIS A 51 2.19 7.13 10.64
N ALA A 52 3.30 7.81 10.95
CA ALA A 52 4.61 7.18 10.96
C ALA A 52 4.64 6.02 11.96
N THR A 53 5.27 4.95 11.55
CA THR A 53 5.36 3.73 12.36
C THR A 53 6.66 2.99 12.04
N GLN A 54 6.92 1.96 12.80
CA GLN A 54 8.02 1.05 12.54
C GLN A 54 7.46 -0.23 11.91
N GLY A 55 8.01 -0.64 10.78
CA GLY A 55 7.47 -1.81 10.10
C GLY A 55 8.21 -2.19 8.84
N ASN A 56 7.49 -2.72 7.88
CA ASN A 56 8.02 -3.23 6.62
C ASN A 56 7.97 -2.16 5.53
N ALA A 57 9.12 -1.81 4.97
CA ALA A 57 9.21 -0.78 3.93
C ALA A 57 8.42 -1.16 2.66
N SER A 58 8.33 -2.44 2.33
CA SER A 58 7.55 -2.88 1.17
C SER A 58 6.05 -2.72 1.39
N ALA A 59 5.58 -2.87 2.63
CA ALA A 59 4.19 -2.57 2.97
C ALA A 59 3.89 -1.07 2.79
N ASP A 60 4.80 -0.21 3.25
CA ASP A 60 4.67 1.24 3.07
C ASP A 60 4.67 1.62 1.57
N ALA A 61 5.57 1.02 0.78
CA ALA A 61 5.62 1.23 -0.66
C ALA A 61 4.36 0.71 -1.36
N ALA A 62 3.81 -0.42 -0.93
CA ALA A 62 2.57 -0.96 -1.48
C ALA A 62 1.40 0.00 -1.24
N MET A 63 1.32 0.60 -0.05
CA MET A 63 0.29 1.61 0.25
C MET A 63 0.47 2.83 -0.66
N THR A 64 1.68 3.35 -0.83
CA THR A 64 1.97 4.46 -1.74
C THR A 64 1.57 4.12 -3.18
N TYR A 65 1.90 2.91 -3.63
CA TYR A 65 1.49 2.43 -4.94
C TYR A 65 -0.03 2.51 -5.13
N LEU A 66 -0.81 2.03 -4.16
CA LEU A 66 -2.28 2.09 -4.24
C LEU A 66 -2.79 3.53 -4.28
N LEU A 67 -2.23 4.42 -3.48
CA LEU A 67 -2.64 5.82 -3.47
C LEU A 67 -2.38 6.50 -4.82
N PHE A 68 -1.25 6.21 -5.46
CA PHE A 68 -0.99 6.66 -6.83
C PHE A 68 -1.97 6.03 -7.82
N ALA A 69 -2.19 4.72 -7.73
CA ALA A 69 -3.01 3.98 -8.69
C ALA A 69 -4.48 4.41 -8.67
N LEU A 70 -4.98 4.88 -7.54
CA LEU A 70 -6.32 5.47 -7.44
C LEU A 70 -6.49 6.69 -8.36
N LYS A 71 -5.41 7.37 -8.69
CA LYS A 71 -5.43 8.59 -9.52
C LYS A 71 -4.83 8.37 -10.89
N ASP A 72 -3.71 7.65 -10.99
CA ASP A 72 -2.99 7.44 -12.24
C ASP A 72 -2.17 6.15 -12.16
N GLN A 73 -2.64 5.12 -12.86
CA GLN A 73 -2.00 3.81 -12.86
C GLN A 73 -0.57 3.86 -13.41
N LYS A 74 -0.32 4.71 -14.41
CA LYS A 74 1.02 4.82 -15.01
C LYS A 74 2.04 5.37 -14.02
N VAL A 75 1.62 6.36 -13.23
CA VAL A 75 2.47 6.94 -12.18
C VAL A 75 2.75 5.91 -11.09
N ALA A 76 1.73 5.13 -10.71
CA ALA A 76 1.89 4.05 -9.74
C ALA A 76 2.91 3.01 -10.22
N ASP A 77 2.80 2.59 -11.47
CA ASP A 77 3.72 1.60 -12.04
C ASP A 77 5.15 2.13 -12.09
N LEU A 78 5.33 3.38 -12.45
CA LEU A 78 6.64 4.03 -12.45
C LEU A 78 7.22 4.10 -11.03
N TYR A 79 6.40 4.50 -10.06
CA TYR A 79 6.83 4.56 -8.66
C TYR A 79 7.31 3.20 -8.18
N LEU A 80 6.52 2.15 -8.41
CA LEU A 80 6.86 0.81 -7.96
C LEU A 80 8.17 0.32 -8.59
N LYS A 81 8.34 0.55 -9.88
CA LYS A 81 9.57 0.20 -10.60
C LYS A 81 10.78 0.90 -10.00
N LEU A 82 10.68 2.20 -9.74
CA LEU A 82 11.77 2.99 -9.16
C LEU A 82 12.06 2.57 -7.73
N PHE A 83 11.04 2.33 -6.92
CA PHE A 83 11.22 1.85 -5.56
C PHE A 83 11.97 0.53 -5.53
N CYS A 84 11.52 -0.44 -6.33
CA CYS A 84 12.14 -1.76 -6.36
C CYS A 84 13.59 -1.70 -6.83
N LYS A 85 13.88 -0.87 -7.82
CA LYS A 85 15.25 -0.67 -8.32
C LYS A 85 16.14 -0.04 -7.25
N LYS A 86 15.67 1.02 -6.61
CA LYS A 86 16.45 1.78 -5.63
C LYS A 86 16.68 1.02 -4.33
N SER A 87 15.72 0.21 -3.91
CA SER A 87 15.77 -0.56 -2.67
C SER A 87 16.29 -1.99 -2.84
N ASP A 88 16.58 -2.39 -4.08
CA ASP A 88 16.95 -3.78 -4.43
C ASP A 88 15.93 -4.78 -3.88
N THR A 89 14.66 -4.48 -4.11
CA THR A 89 13.54 -5.29 -3.65
C THR A 89 12.82 -5.90 -4.85
N ALA A 90 12.46 -7.18 -4.76
CA ALA A 90 11.68 -7.83 -5.81
C ALA A 90 10.27 -7.24 -5.86
N MET A 91 9.79 -6.94 -7.07
CA MET A 91 8.45 -6.39 -7.28
C MET A 91 7.37 -7.29 -6.71
N GLN A 92 7.49 -8.60 -6.89
CA GLN A 92 6.55 -9.59 -6.37
C GLN A 92 6.41 -9.51 -4.86
N TYR A 93 7.50 -9.22 -4.16
CA TYR A 93 7.46 -9.09 -2.70
C TYR A 93 6.60 -7.89 -2.26
N VAL A 94 6.74 -6.75 -2.94
CA VAL A 94 5.88 -5.58 -2.68
C VAL A 94 4.42 -5.91 -3.04
N GLN A 95 4.20 -6.57 -4.17
CA GLN A 95 2.86 -6.94 -4.64
C GLN A 95 2.13 -7.87 -3.68
N GLN A 96 2.84 -8.71 -2.92
CA GLN A 96 2.23 -9.56 -1.91
C GLN A 96 1.57 -8.76 -0.78
N TRP A 97 1.99 -7.53 -0.55
CA TRP A 97 1.39 -6.64 0.43
C TRP A 97 0.11 -5.95 -0.06
N LEU A 98 -0.14 -5.92 -1.37
CA LEU A 98 -1.25 -5.15 -1.96
C LEU A 98 -2.62 -5.54 -1.40
N PRO A 99 -3.00 -6.83 -1.29
CA PRO A 99 -4.29 -7.17 -0.70
C PRO A 99 -4.45 -6.70 0.75
N ILE A 100 -3.37 -6.76 1.52
CA ILE A 100 -3.35 -6.36 2.92
C ILE A 100 -3.55 -4.84 3.04
N VAL A 101 -2.76 -4.05 2.29
CA VAL A 101 -2.84 -2.59 2.35
C VAL A 101 -4.14 -2.08 1.70
N ALA A 102 -4.67 -2.77 0.69
CA ALA A 102 -5.96 -2.45 0.10
C ALA A 102 -7.10 -2.63 1.11
N ALA A 103 -7.06 -3.70 1.91
CA ALA A 103 -8.03 -3.91 2.97
C ALA A 103 -7.93 -2.82 4.04
N ALA A 104 -6.72 -2.42 4.41
CA ALA A 104 -6.51 -1.33 5.36
C ALA A 104 -7.07 -0.01 4.84
N GLN A 105 -6.85 0.30 3.55
CA GLN A 105 -7.40 1.50 2.93
C GLN A 105 -8.92 1.44 2.82
N LEU A 106 -9.48 0.27 2.51
CA LEU A 106 -10.92 0.05 2.42
C LEU A 106 -11.61 0.33 3.76
N SER A 107 -10.94 0.06 4.89
CA SER A 107 -11.49 0.32 6.22
C SER A 107 -11.76 1.80 6.50
N LYS A 108 -11.22 2.71 5.69
CA LYS A 108 -11.49 4.15 5.77
C LYS A 108 -12.85 4.54 5.18
N GLU A 109 -13.61 3.57 4.64
CA GLU A 109 -14.99 3.73 4.17
C GLU A 109 -15.19 4.79 3.07
N ASN A 110 -14.19 4.94 2.18
CA ASN A 110 -14.33 5.82 1.03
C ASN A 110 -15.03 5.06 -0.11
N GLU A 111 -16.30 5.37 -0.36
CA GLU A 111 -17.12 4.68 -1.35
C GLU A 111 -16.58 4.82 -2.79
N LEU A 112 -15.91 5.94 -3.11
CA LEU A 112 -15.34 6.16 -4.44
C LEU A 112 -14.18 5.21 -4.74
N GLU A 113 -13.53 4.68 -3.70
CA GLU A 113 -12.37 3.80 -3.82
C GLU A 113 -12.74 2.32 -3.70
N LYS A 114 -13.93 2.02 -3.22
CA LYS A 114 -14.32 0.66 -2.82
C LYS A 114 -14.13 -0.39 -3.91
N ASP A 115 -14.66 -0.14 -5.12
CA ASP A 115 -14.60 -1.10 -6.21
C ASP A 115 -13.15 -1.35 -6.66
N PHE A 116 -12.33 -0.30 -6.70
CA PHE A 116 -10.91 -0.41 -7.03
C PHE A 116 -10.18 -1.26 -6.00
N LEU A 117 -10.39 -0.98 -4.71
CA LEU A 117 -9.69 -1.68 -3.63
C LEU A 117 -10.12 -3.15 -3.54
N MET A 118 -11.39 -3.44 -3.76
CA MET A 118 -11.90 -4.82 -3.74
C MET A 118 -11.24 -5.70 -4.79
N ARG A 119 -10.87 -5.15 -5.93
CA ARG A 119 -10.14 -5.91 -6.95
C ARG A 119 -8.80 -6.44 -6.45
N TRP A 120 -8.12 -5.71 -5.58
CA TRP A 120 -6.87 -6.17 -4.97
C TRP A 120 -7.08 -7.21 -3.88
N ILE A 121 -8.16 -7.08 -3.12
CA ILE A 121 -8.50 -8.02 -2.04
C ILE A 121 -8.93 -9.36 -2.62
N ASP A 122 -9.73 -9.36 -3.67
CA ASP A 122 -10.25 -10.58 -4.30
C ASP A 122 -9.15 -11.49 -4.86
N VAL A 123 -7.99 -10.94 -5.17
CA VAL A 123 -6.83 -11.72 -5.63
C VAL A 123 -6.38 -12.76 -4.59
N VAL A 124 -6.69 -12.54 -3.31
CA VAL A 124 -6.31 -13.48 -2.23
C VAL A 124 -6.89 -14.87 -2.46
N ASP A 125 -8.06 -14.96 -3.09
CA ASP A 125 -8.73 -16.25 -3.35
C ASP A 125 -7.97 -17.14 -4.34
N TYR A 126 -7.09 -16.57 -5.14
CA TYR A 126 -6.36 -17.27 -6.19
C TYR A 126 -4.93 -17.62 -5.80
N GLN A 127 -4.60 -17.40 -4.57
CA GLN A 127 -3.28 -17.65 -4.00
C GLN A 127 -3.38 -18.68 -2.86
#